data_e65764f22b00719376d3685438faf5a4
#
_entry.id   e65764f22b00719376d3685438faf5a4
#
_cell.length_a   1.000
_cell.length_b   1.000
_cell.length_c   1.000
_cell.angle_alpha   90.00
_cell.angle_beta   90.00
_cell.angle_gamma   90.00
#
_symmetry.space_group_name_H-M   'P 1'
#
loop_
_entity.id
_entity.type
_entity.pdbx_description
1 polymer ?
#
loop_
_entity_poly.entity_id
_entity_poly.type
_entity_poly.pdbx_seq_one_letter_code
_entity_poly.pdbx_strand_id
1 'polypeptide(L)'
;MKALVGYTGFVGSNLAARADFDGLYNSKNIQDAFGTQPDVLYYSGVPAAKFIANKYPEQDLDIIRNAVENIKKIAPKKLVLISTVDVYKSPNGKDEDAVMETEGLEAYGRNRLYLEEQVKEICPDYHIVRLPGLYGINLKKNFIYDYINYIPALLNEAKMAELSRKDENLKDFYSLREDGFWAVKADIDRRTLKAIFKKVGFSALNFTDSRGVFQYYNLKYLYDNIQVAINNNVRVLNIATQPIVIDQLHKVLTGEDFVNEVAKVVPYYDFRTKHSRLFGRDDGYMQSADFVYDDIRKFTEEMI
;
A
#
# COMPACT_ATOMS: atom_id res chain seq x y z
N MET A 1 -5.76 -22.59 16.00
CA MET A 1 -5.82 -22.34 14.53
C MET A 1 -5.51 -20.88 14.24
N LYS A 2 -4.59 -20.62 13.33
CA LYS A 2 -4.21 -19.31 12.84
C LYS A 2 -4.71 -19.15 11.39
N ALA A 3 -5.56 -18.16 11.12
CA ALA A 3 -6.21 -17.96 9.83
C ALA A 3 -5.86 -16.63 9.19
N LEU A 4 -5.82 -16.59 7.85
CA LEU A 4 -5.58 -15.38 7.06
C LEU A 4 -6.66 -15.22 5.99
N VAL A 5 -7.37 -14.10 6.02
CA VAL A 5 -8.28 -13.66 4.96
C VAL A 5 -7.57 -12.64 4.07
N GLY A 6 -7.69 -12.82 2.74
CA GLY A 6 -7.06 -11.95 1.76
C GLY A 6 -5.65 -12.37 1.34
N TYR A 7 -5.28 -13.64 1.48
CA TYR A 7 -3.94 -14.18 1.20
C TYR A 7 -3.47 -13.98 -0.25
N THR A 8 -4.37 -13.75 -1.20
CA THR A 8 -4.04 -13.48 -2.61
C THR A 8 -3.79 -12.00 -2.89
N GLY A 9 -4.11 -11.11 -1.93
CA GLY A 9 -3.85 -9.67 -2.04
C GLY A 9 -2.40 -9.31 -1.74
N PHE A 10 -2.03 -8.04 -1.97
CA PHE A 10 -0.65 -7.56 -1.80
C PHE A 10 -0.14 -7.79 -0.37
N VAL A 11 -0.87 -7.33 0.64
CA VAL A 11 -0.47 -7.51 2.06
C VAL A 11 -0.57 -8.98 2.46
N GLY A 12 -1.69 -9.64 2.15
CA GLY A 12 -1.92 -11.03 2.55
C GLY A 12 -0.91 -12.01 1.96
N SER A 13 -0.48 -11.82 0.70
CA SER A 13 0.55 -12.68 0.09
C SER A 13 1.91 -12.55 0.77
N ASN A 14 2.28 -11.35 1.23
CA ASN A 14 3.52 -11.13 1.98
C ASN A 14 3.43 -11.75 3.41
N LEU A 15 2.26 -11.70 4.06
CA LEU A 15 2.05 -12.39 5.33
C LEU A 15 2.15 -13.91 5.16
N ALA A 16 1.51 -14.48 4.12
CA ALA A 16 1.54 -15.91 3.82
C ALA A 16 2.95 -16.40 3.41
N ALA A 17 3.77 -15.55 2.80
CA ALA A 17 5.17 -15.86 2.49
C ALA A 17 6.08 -15.88 3.74
N ARG A 18 5.68 -15.20 4.82
CA ARG A 18 6.49 -15.05 6.04
C ARG A 18 6.14 -16.06 7.14
N ALA A 19 4.91 -16.56 7.16
CA ALA A 19 4.42 -17.43 8.23
C ALA A 19 3.40 -18.45 7.72
N ASP A 20 3.37 -19.61 8.36
CA ASP A 20 2.35 -20.61 8.09
C ASP A 20 1.01 -20.23 8.72
N PHE A 21 -0.07 -20.51 8.00
CA PHE A 21 -1.45 -20.34 8.42
C PHE A 21 -2.20 -21.65 8.22
N ASP A 22 -3.00 -22.04 9.21
CA ASP A 22 -3.82 -23.26 9.15
C ASP A 22 -4.99 -23.12 8.18
N GLY A 23 -5.46 -21.87 7.95
CA GLY A 23 -6.55 -21.53 7.02
C GLY A 23 -6.21 -20.31 6.18
N LEU A 24 -6.34 -20.43 4.85
CA LEU A 24 -6.12 -19.37 3.86
C LEU A 24 -7.41 -19.10 3.10
N TYR A 25 -7.95 -17.88 3.23
CA TYR A 25 -9.24 -17.52 2.67
C TYR A 25 -9.18 -16.27 1.79
N ASN A 26 -9.99 -16.24 0.75
CA ASN A 26 -10.20 -15.09 -0.13
C ASN A 26 -11.68 -14.99 -0.55
N SER A 27 -12.04 -14.12 -1.46
CA SER A 27 -13.43 -13.94 -1.92
C SER A 27 -14.08 -15.21 -2.51
N LYS A 28 -13.29 -16.21 -2.94
CA LYS A 28 -13.81 -17.45 -3.55
C LYS A 28 -14.16 -18.52 -2.54
N ASN A 29 -13.50 -18.54 -1.38
CA ASN A 29 -13.67 -19.57 -0.35
C ASN A 29 -13.86 -18.99 1.06
N ILE A 30 -14.25 -17.72 1.18
CA ILE A 30 -14.47 -17.09 2.50
C ILE A 30 -15.51 -17.81 3.37
N GLN A 31 -16.47 -18.48 2.73
CA GLN A 31 -17.52 -19.22 3.43
C GLN A 31 -16.95 -20.43 4.21
N ASP A 32 -15.84 -20.99 3.77
CA ASP A 32 -15.17 -22.10 4.46
C ASP A 32 -14.56 -21.67 5.81
N ALA A 33 -14.41 -20.34 6.00
CA ALA A 33 -13.94 -19.78 7.27
C ALA A 33 -15.06 -19.60 8.31
N PHE A 34 -16.33 -19.62 7.91
CA PHE A 34 -17.46 -19.31 8.80
C PHE A 34 -17.58 -20.37 9.90
N GLY A 35 -17.71 -19.92 11.15
CA GLY A 35 -17.82 -20.78 12.32
C GLY A 35 -16.52 -21.49 12.74
N THR A 36 -15.39 -21.24 12.08
CA THR A 36 -14.10 -21.89 12.41
C THR A 36 -13.49 -21.40 13.73
N GLN A 37 -13.87 -20.23 14.22
CA GLN A 37 -13.45 -19.63 15.48
C GLN A 37 -11.92 -19.70 15.69
N PRO A 38 -11.10 -19.17 14.76
CA PRO A 38 -9.65 -19.29 14.88
C PRO A 38 -9.14 -18.57 16.13
N ASP A 39 -8.03 -19.10 16.70
CA ASP A 39 -7.39 -18.45 17.84
C ASP A 39 -6.87 -17.06 17.47
N VAL A 40 -6.37 -16.90 16.23
CA VAL A 40 -5.99 -15.62 15.66
C VAL A 40 -6.42 -15.55 14.20
N LEU A 41 -7.20 -14.52 13.85
CA LEU A 41 -7.55 -14.17 12.48
C LEU A 41 -6.77 -12.95 12.02
N TYR A 42 -6.01 -13.05 10.94
CA TYR A 42 -5.45 -11.92 10.21
C TYR A 42 -6.40 -11.55 9.08
N TYR A 43 -6.94 -10.33 9.12
CA TYR A 43 -7.90 -9.89 8.12
C TYR A 43 -7.30 -8.79 7.23
N SER A 44 -6.91 -9.13 6.00
CA SER A 44 -6.41 -8.24 4.95
C SER A 44 -7.28 -8.30 3.69
N GLY A 45 -8.55 -8.70 3.85
CA GLY A 45 -9.47 -9.00 2.75
C GLY A 45 -10.17 -7.76 2.14
N VAL A 46 -9.78 -6.54 2.52
CA VAL A 46 -10.39 -5.32 1.97
C VAL A 46 -9.49 -4.72 0.88
N PRO A 47 -10.04 -4.40 -0.32
CA PRO A 47 -9.27 -3.79 -1.40
C PRO A 47 -8.67 -2.43 -1.03
N ALA A 48 -7.40 -2.18 -1.40
CA ALA A 48 -6.69 -0.92 -1.16
C ALA A 48 -6.69 0.00 -2.41
N ALA A 49 -7.84 0.15 -3.07
CA ALA A 49 -8.02 0.96 -4.26
C ALA A 49 -8.58 2.34 -3.93
N LYS A 50 -7.78 3.23 -3.31
CA LYS A 50 -8.19 4.56 -2.82
C LYS A 50 -8.94 5.37 -3.86
N PHE A 51 -8.44 5.43 -5.11
CA PHE A 51 -9.11 6.17 -6.18
C PHE A 51 -10.52 5.64 -6.47
N ILE A 52 -10.69 4.30 -6.51
CA ILE A 52 -11.98 3.67 -6.77
C ILE A 52 -12.94 3.90 -5.61
N ALA A 53 -12.47 3.74 -4.37
CA ALA A 53 -13.26 3.97 -3.17
C ALA A 53 -13.77 5.41 -3.07
N ASN A 54 -12.94 6.40 -3.41
CA ASN A 54 -13.33 7.81 -3.40
C ASN A 54 -14.28 8.16 -4.56
N LYS A 55 -14.16 7.50 -5.70
CA LYS A 55 -15.05 7.68 -6.85
C LYS A 55 -16.42 7.01 -6.66
N TYR A 56 -16.45 5.87 -5.97
CA TYR A 56 -17.66 5.05 -5.75
C TYR A 56 -17.81 4.72 -4.26
N PRO A 57 -18.09 5.72 -3.40
CA PRO A 57 -18.04 5.57 -1.94
C PRO A 57 -19.01 4.54 -1.37
N GLU A 58 -20.21 4.42 -1.92
CA GLU A 58 -21.22 3.46 -1.45
C GLU A 58 -20.84 2.01 -1.80
N GLN A 59 -20.30 1.79 -3.00
CA GLN A 59 -19.81 0.45 -3.37
C GLN A 59 -18.65 0.00 -2.49
N ASP A 60 -17.74 0.92 -2.16
CA ASP A 60 -16.66 0.64 -1.21
C ASP A 60 -17.21 0.37 0.20
N LEU A 61 -18.21 1.13 0.66
CA LEU A 61 -18.85 0.90 1.95
C LEU A 61 -19.54 -0.48 2.01
N ASP A 62 -20.16 -0.93 0.94
CA ASP A 62 -20.77 -2.27 0.89
C ASP A 62 -19.72 -3.39 0.99
N ILE A 63 -18.54 -3.19 0.39
CA ILE A 63 -17.40 -4.11 0.60
C ILE A 63 -16.99 -4.15 2.07
N ILE A 64 -16.95 -2.99 2.73
CA ILE A 64 -16.64 -2.91 4.17
C ILE A 64 -17.72 -3.59 5.02
N ARG A 65 -19.00 -3.38 4.75
CA ARG A 65 -20.09 -4.07 5.44
C ARG A 65 -20.01 -5.58 5.29
N ASN A 66 -19.68 -6.07 4.09
CA ASN A 66 -19.44 -7.48 3.85
C ASN A 66 -18.23 -8.00 4.66
N ALA A 67 -17.16 -7.22 4.80
CA ALA A 67 -16.02 -7.58 5.64
C ALA A 67 -16.42 -7.71 7.11
N VAL A 68 -17.23 -6.79 7.64
CA VAL A 68 -17.81 -6.85 8.99
C VAL A 68 -18.61 -8.14 9.19
N GLU A 69 -19.50 -8.47 8.27
CA GLU A 69 -20.33 -9.68 8.34
C GLU A 69 -19.49 -10.97 8.24
N ASN A 70 -18.45 -10.98 7.41
CA ASN A 70 -17.51 -12.10 7.34
C ASN A 70 -16.79 -12.31 8.68
N ILE A 71 -16.28 -11.25 9.30
CA ILE A 71 -15.62 -11.33 10.62
C ILE A 71 -16.56 -11.86 11.67
N LYS A 72 -17.82 -11.38 11.73
CA LYS A 72 -18.85 -11.90 12.65
C LYS A 72 -19.09 -13.40 12.45
N LYS A 73 -19.22 -13.86 11.20
CA LYS A 73 -19.47 -15.27 10.87
C LYS A 73 -18.28 -16.16 11.16
N ILE A 74 -17.05 -15.67 11.00
CA ILE A 74 -15.80 -16.37 11.35
C ILE A 74 -15.67 -16.51 12.86
N ALA A 75 -16.09 -15.49 13.62
CA ALA A 75 -16.09 -15.43 15.08
C ALA A 75 -14.72 -15.73 15.73
N PRO A 76 -13.64 -14.99 15.37
CA PRO A 76 -12.30 -15.24 15.88
C PRO A 76 -12.19 -14.91 17.37
N LYS A 77 -11.30 -15.62 18.11
CA LYS A 77 -10.96 -15.26 19.49
C LYS A 77 -10.10 -14.01 19.58
N LYS A 78 -9.16 -13.83 18.63
CA LYS A 78 -8.31 -12.66 18.45
C LYS A 78 -8.34 -12.23 17.00
N LEU A 79 -8.40 -10.92 16.76
CA LEU A 79 -8.45 -10.34 15.41
C LEU A 79 -7.30 -9.37 15.18
N VAL A 80 -6.53 -9.58 14.12
CA VAL A 80 -5.58 -8.61 13.56
C VAL A 80 -6.20 -8.03 12.29
N LEU A 81 -6.62 -6.76 12.35
CA LEU A 81 -7.14 -6.03 11.19
C LEU A 81 -6.02 -5.26 10.50
N ILE A 82 -5.84 -5.48 9.21
CA ILE A 82 -5.00 -4.63 8.36
C ILE A 82 -5.83 -3.42 7.91
N SER A 83 -5.41 -2.24 8.36
CA SER A 83 -6.02 -0.94 8.09
C SER A 83 -5.03 0.01 7.39
N THR A 84 -5.30 1.29 7.38
CA THR A 84 -4.52 2.32 6.67
C THR A 84 -4.37 3.58 7.52
N VAL A 85 -3.28 4.32 7.33
CA VAL A 85 -3.11 5.66 7.91
C VAL A 85 -4.03 6.71 7.26
N ASP A 86 -4.67 6.40 6.15
CA ASP A 86 -5.67 7.27 5.51
C ASP A 86 -6.97 7.41 6.33
N VAL A 87 -7.10 6.73 7.46
CA VAL A 87 -8.15 7.01 8.48
C VAL A 87 -7.95 8.36 9.16
N TYR A 88 -6.75 8.93 9.10
CA TYR A 88 -6.49 10.31 9.52
C TYR A 88 -6.78 11.26 8.35
N LYS A 89 -7.59 12.29 8.59
CA LYS A 89 -7.84 13.35 7.60
C LYS A 89 -6.56 14.08 7.20
N SER A 90 -5.71 14.35 8.18
CA SER A 90 -4.35 14.85 8.01
C SER A 90 -3.42 14.01 8.89
N PRO A 91 -2.64 13.10 8.33
CA PRO A 91 -1.85 12.16 9.12
C PRO A 91 -0.62 12.81 9.79
N ASN A 92 -0.15 13.95 9.30
CA ASN A 92 1.10 14.55 9.72
C ASN A 92 1.12 14.90 11.22
N GLY A 93 2.14 14.42 11.93
CA GLY A 93 2.29 14.59 13.38
C GLY A 93 1.30 13.77 14.22
N LYS A 94 0.40 12.98 13.61
CA LYS A 94 -0.58 12.15 14.30
C LYS A 94 0.04 10.80 14.71
N ASP A 95 -0.37 10.31 15.87
CA ASP A 95 -0.13 8.96 16.35
C ASP A 95 -1.45 8.28 16.74
N GLU A 96 -1.40 7.16 17.45
CA GLU A 96 -2.58 6.38 17.82
C GLU A 96 -3.50 7.06 18.83
N ASP A 97 -3.02 8.09 19.54
CA ASP A 97 -3.81 8.88 20.51
C ASP A 97 -4.52 10.07 19.84
N ALA A 98 -4.30 10.28 18.55
CA ALA A 98 -4.93 11.38 17.82
C ALA A 98 -6.45 11.22 17.73
N VAL A 99 -7.16 12.31 17.96
CA VAL A 99 -8.61 12.37 17.76
C VAL A 99 -8.94 12.16 16.28
N MET A 100 -9.89 11.27 16.02
CA MET A 100 -10.34 10.98 14.66
C MET A 100 -11.30 12.05 14.15
N GLU A 101 -10.90 12.74 13.08
CA GLU A 101 -11.69 13.76 12.40
C GLU A 101 -12.40 13.12 11.20
N THR A 102 -13.73 13.02 11.26
CA THR A 102 -14.54 12.39 10.20
C THR A 102 -15.09 13.40 9.20
N GLU A 103 -15.29 14.66 9.62
CA GLU A 103 -15.79 15.72 8.74
C GLU A 103 -14.74 16.05 7.65
N GLY A 104 -15.15 15.91 6.39
CA GLY A 104 -14.28 16.12 5.22
C GLY A 104 -13.22 15.03 5.02
N LEU A 105 -13.29 13.89 5.74
CA LEU A 105 -12.48 12.73 5.47
C LEU A 105 -12.94 12.06 4.16
N GLU A 106 -12.00 11.73 3.28
CA GLU A 106 -12.28 11.02 2.04
C GLU A 106 -12.94 9.64 2.30
N ALA A 107 -13.79 9.20 1.38
CA ALA A 107 -14.56 7.96 1.52
C ALA A 107 -13.67 6.74 1.83
N TYR A 108 -12.50 6.63 1.20
CA TYR A 108 -11.56 5.55 1.48
C TYR A 108 -11.19 5.46 2.96
N GLY A 109 -10.75 6.57 3.55
CA GLY A 109 -10.37 6.64 4.97
C GLY A 109 -11.57 6.46 5.89
N ARG A 110 -12.70 7.13 5.59
CA ARG A 110 -13.94 7.05 6.37
C ARG A 110 -14.49 5.62 6.47
N ASN A 111 -14.51 4.89 5.36
CA ASN A 111 -15.04 3.54 5.34
C ASN A 111 -14.11 2.56 6.08
N ARG A 112 -12.77 2.76 6.04
CA ARG A 112 -11.81 1.96 6.84
C ARG A 112 -11.92 2.29 8.33
N LEU A 113 -12.11 3.56 8.68
CA LEU A 113 -12.37 3.94 10.07
C LEU A 113 -13.65 3.28 10.60
N TYR A 114 -14.72 3.26 9.80
CA TYR A 114 -15.94 2.52 10.15
C TYR A 114 -15.66 1.03 10.41
N LEU A 115 -14.83 0.38 9.58
CA LEU A 115 -14.43 -1.01 9.81
C LEU A 115 -13.66 -1.17 11.14
N GLU A 116 -12.73 -0.26 11.45
CA GLU A 116 -12.00 -0.28 12.72
C GLU A 116 -12.95 -0.20 13.92
N GLU A 117 -13.95 0.67 13.88
CA GLU A 117 -14.95 0.81 14.97
C GLU A 117 -15.79 -0.48 15.11
N GLN A 118 -16.26 -1.05 13.99
CA GLN A 118 -17.02 -2.31 14.02
C GLN A 118 -16.17 -3.48 14.57
N VAL A 119 -14.90 -3.53 14.26
CA VAL A 119 -13.98 -4.56 14.77
C VAL A 119 -13.83 -4.49 16.28
N LYS A 120 -13.75 -3.28 16.86
CA LYS A 120 -13.68 -3.07 18.32
C LYS A 120 -14.90 -3.60 19.05
N GLU A 121 -16.09 -3.51 18.42
CA GLU A 121 -17.35 -4.01 18.97
C GLU A 121 -17.46 -5.54 18.84
N ILE A 122 -17.01 -6.11 17.71
CA ILE A 122 -17.19 -7.52 17.38
C ILE A 122 -16.22 -8.42 18.18
N CYS A 123 -14.95 -7.99 18.29
CA CYS A 123 -13.90 -8.80 18.89
C CYS A 123 -13.13 -7.99 19.94
N PRO A 124 -13.36 -8.21 21.24
CA PRO A 124 -12.68 -7.48 22.32
C PRO A 124 -11.15 -7.63 22.30
N ASP A 125 -10.64 -8.77 21.79
CA ASP A 125 -9.20 -9.01 21.63
C ASP A 125 -8.79 -8.71 20.18
N TYR A 126 -8.75 -7.41 19.84
CA TYR A 126 -8.37 -6.92 18.53
C TYR A 126 -7.00 -6.25 18.54
N HIS A 127 -6.37 -6.24 17.36
CA HIS A 127 -5.19 -5.46 17.01
C HIS A 127 -5.39 -4.82 15.64
N ILE A 128 -5.42 -3.51 15.57
CA ILE A 128 -5.58 -2.75 14.32
C ILE A 128 -4.20 -2.27 13.89
N VAL A 129 -3.80 -2.59 12.66
CA VAL A 129 -2.49 -2.24 12.11
C VAL A 129 -2.69 -1.31 10.92
N ARG A 130 -2.37 -0.02 11.09
CA ARG A 130 -2.51 1.02 10.07
C ARG A 130 -1.24 1.12 9.25
N LEU A 131 -1.34 0.85 7.97
CA LEU A 131 -0.22 0.76 7.06
C LEU A 131 0.02 2.06 6.29
N PRO A 132 1.31 2.41 6.01
CA PRO A 132 1.75 3.53 5.17
C PRO A 132 1.78 3.18 3.67
N GLY A 133 2.66 3.84 2.91
CA GLY A 133 3.12 3.39 1.61
C GLY A 133 3.89 2.08 1.73
N LEU A 134 3.64 1.12 0.83
CA LEU A 134 4.13 -0.24 0.98
C LEU A 134 4.99 -0.69 -0.20
N TYR A 135 5.99 -1.54 0.08
CA TYR A 135 6.68 -2.34 -0.93
C TYR A 135 6.91 -3.77 -0.42
N GLY A 136 7.18 -4.68 -1.35
CA GLY A 136 7.31 -6.12 -1.05
C GLY A 136 6.98 -6.97 -2.26
N ILE A 137 6.88 -8.29 -2.07
CA ILE A 137 6.52 -9.26 -3.10
C ILE A 137 5.16 -8.89 -3.71
N ASN A 138 5.03 -8.95 -5.04
CA ASN A 138 3.83 -8.57 -5.78
C ASN A 138 3.48 -7.06 -5.76
N LEU A 139 4.47 -6.18 -5.55
CA LEU A 139 4.30 -4.74 -5.72
C LEU A 139 3.78 -4.40 -7.12
N LYS A 140 2.76 -3.52 -7.23
CA LYS A 140 2.11 -3.19 -8.51
C LYS A 140 1.99 -1.70 -8.81
N LYS A 141 2.34 -0.84 -7.87
CA LYS A 141 2.21 0.61 -8.01
C LYS A 141 3.10 1.33 -7.00
N ASN A 142 3.43 2.54 -7.19
CA ASN A 142 4.19 3.57 -6.50
C ASN A 142 5.56 3.81 -7.15
N PHE A 143 6.29 4.80 -6.63
CA PHE A 143 7.60 5.18 -7.17
C PHE A 143 8.60 4.01 -7.27
N ILE A 144 8.62 3.12 -6.27
CA ILE A 144 9.52 1.96 -6.25
C ILE A 144 9.17 0.98 -7.39
N TYR A 145 7.88 0.74 -7.61
CA TYR A 145 7.39 -0.06 -8.74
C TYR A 145 7.78 0.57 -10.09
N ASP A 146 7.59 1.87 -10.23
CA ASP A 146 7.87 2.63 -11.44
C ASP A 146 9.37 2.67 -11.74
N TYR A 147 10.22 2.71 -10.70
CA TYR A 147 11.67 2.58 -10.83
C TYR A 147 12.07 1.21 -11.40
N ILE A 148 11.56 0.11 -10.83
CA ILE A 148 11.84 -1.26 -11.27
C ILE A 148 11.35 -1.47 -12.72
N ASN A 149 10.13 -1.04 -13.03
CA ASN A 149 9.50 -1.34 -14.32
C ASN A 149 9.86 -0.35 -15.43
N TYR A 150 10.20 0.89 -15.11
CA TYR A 150 10.57 1.97 -16.01
C TYR A 150 9.48 2.36 -17.03
N ILE A 151 8.84 1.38 -17.67
CA ILE A 151 7.84 1.55 -18.73
C ILE A 151 6.49 1.89 -18.09
N PRO A 152 5.85 3.01 -18.46
CA PRO A 152 4.51 3.34 -17.99
C PRO A 152 3.50 2.23 -18.35
N ALA A 153 2.81 1.68 -17.34
CA ALA A 153 1.77 0.68 -17.58
C ALA A 153 0.54 1.26 -18.28
N LEU A 154 0.24 2.54 -17.99
CA LEU A 154 -0.90 3.28 -18.55
C LEU A 154 -0.46 4.67 -18.98
N LEU A 155 -0.97 5.14 -20.11
CA LEU A 155 -0.84 6.51 -20.61
C LEU A 155 -2.23 7.06 -20.93
N ASN A 156 -2.53 8.30 -20.54
CA ASN A 156 -3.74 8.95 -21.03
C ASN A 156 -3.57 9.38 -22.49
N GLU A 157 -4.66 9.74 -23.16
CA GLU A 157 -4.66 10.11 -24.57
C GLU A 157 -3.70 11.27 -24.89
N ALA A 158 -3.69 12.32 -24.04
CA ALA A 158 -2.83 13.47 -24.22
C ALA A 158 -1.34 13.10 -24.15
N LYS A 159 -0.94 12.27 -23.17
CA LYS A 159 0.43 11.81 -23.02
C LYS A 159 0.85 10.85 -24.13
N MET A 160 -0.05 9.95 -24.55
CA MET A 160 0.21 9.09 -25.71
C MET A 160 0.45 9.92 -26.98
N ALA A 161 -0.40 10.93 -27.24
CA ALA A 161 -0.23 11.80 -28.40
C ALA A 161 1.08 12.63 -28.33
N GLU A 162 1.46 13.12 -27.14
CA GLU A 162 2.71 13.85 -26.93
C GLU A 162 3.94 12.96 -27.25
N LEU A 163 3.98 11.76 -26.67
CA LEU A 163 5.14 10.87 -26.80
C LEU A 163 5.24 10.28 -28.21
N SER A 164 4.09 9.98 -28.87
CA SER A 164 4.07 9.45 -30.22
C SER A 164 4.52 10.46 -31.27
N ARG A 165 4.51 11.78 -30.98
CA ARG A 165 5.14 12.79 -31.87
C ARG A 165 6.67 12.69 -31.84
N LYS A 166 7.26 12.16 -30.75
CA LYS A 166 8.70 11.96 -30.60
C LYS A 166 9.17 10.61 -31.18
N ASP A 167 8.31 9.60 -31.10
CA ASP A 167 8.53 8.27 -31.70
C ASP A 167 7.19 7.63 -32.04
N GLU A 168 6.88 7.52 -33.33
CA GLU A 168 5.60 6.98 -33.85
C GLU A 168 5.37 5.50 -33.52
N ASN A 169 6.47 4.73 -33.37
CA ASN A 169 6.38 3.30 -33.08
C ASN A 169 5.83 3.03 -31.66
N LEU A 170 5.77 4.04 -30.77
CA LEU A 170 5.31 3.88 -29.40
C LEU A 170 3.89 3.28 -29.35
N LYS A 171 3.00 3.69 -30.25
CA LYS A 171 1.61 3.21 -30.29
C LYS A 171 1.49 1.72 -30.52
N ASP A 172 2.44 1.09 -31.20
CA ASP A 172 2.41 -0.34 -31.52
C ASP A 172 2.50 -1.21 -30.26
N PHE A 173 3.04 -0.67 -29.18
CA PHE A 173 3.22 -1.36 -27.90
C PHE A 173 2.05 -1.19 -26.94
N TYR A 174 1.07 -0.35 -27.27
CA TYR A 174 -0.07 -0.05 -26.41
C TYR A 174 -1.40 -0.38 -27.10
N SER A 175 -2.43 -0.61 -26.31
CA SER A 175 -3.82 -0.74 -26.76
C SER A 175 -4.71 0.26 -26.01
N LEU A 176 -5.62 0.90 -26.75
CA LEU A 176 -6.63 1.78 -26.17
C LEU A 176 -7.69 0.95 -25.44
N ARG A 177 -7.98 1.30 -24.18
CA ARG A 177 -9.01 0.70 -23.33
C ARG A 177 -10.32 1.50 -23.45
N GLU A 178 -11.42 0.88 -23.03
CA GLU A 178 -12.75 1.51 -22.99
C GLU A 178 -12.81 2.76 -22.06
N ASP A 179 -11.95 2.81 -21.06
CA ASP A 179 -11.84 3.96 -20.13
C ASP A 179 -11.00 5.14 -20.67
N GLY A 180 -10.54 5.06 -21.93
CA GLY A 180 -9.76 6.09 -22.61
C GLY A 180 -8.26 6.10 -22.29
N PHE A 181 -7.76 5.11 -21.54
CA PHE A 181 -6.32 4.95 -21.30
C PHE A 181 -5.69 3.97 -22.28
N TRP A 182 -4.46 4.27 -22.67
CA TRP A 182 -3.61 3.36 -23.42
C TRP A 182 -2.86 2.46 -22.43
N ALA A 183 -3.08 1.15 -22.50
CA ALA A 183 -2.40 0.16 -21.68
C ALA A 183 -1.30 -0.55 -22.47
N VAL A 184 -0.16 -0.76 -21.83
CA VAL A 184 0.93 -1.56 -22.42
C VAL A 184 0.44 -2.99 -22.69
N LYS A 185 0.69 -3.51 -23.88
CA LYS A 185 0.33 -4.88 -24.27
C LYS A 185 1.16 -5.92 -23.49
N ALA A 186 0.62 -7.12 -23.30
CA ALA A 186 1.30 -8.18 -22.58
C ALA A 186 2.50 -8.76 -23.35
N ASP A 187 2.28 -9.11 -24.61
CA ASP A 187 3.26 -9.80 -25.47
C ASP A 187 4.01 -8.79 -26.33
N ILE A 188 5.01 -8.14 -25.71
CA ILE A 188 5.82 -7.11 -26.38
C ILE A 188 7.31 -7.32 -26.09
N ASP A 189 8.15 -6.85 -27.00
CA ASP A 189 9.57 -6.67 -26.71
C ASP A 189 9.79 -5.47 -25.77
N ARG A 190 9.87 -5.76 -24.48
CA ARG A 190 10.10 -4.74 -23.44
C ARG A 190 11.44 -4.03 -23.57
N ARG A 191 12.46 -4.66 -24.20
CA ARG A 191 13.78 -4.03 -24.40
C ARG A 191 13.66 -2.90 -25.44
N THR A 192 13.01 -3.19 -26.55
CA THR A 192 12.72 -2.18 -27.60
C THR A 192 11.89 -1.05 -27.04
N LEU A 193 10.81 -1.36 -26.30
CA LEU A 193 9.96 -0.33 -25.71
C LEU A 193 10.72 0.53 -24.68
N LYS A 194 11.57 -0.08 -23.84
CA LYS A 194 12.42 0.66 -22.90
C LYS A 194 13.42 1.58 -23.62
N ALA A 195 13.97 1.16 -24.76
CA ALA A 195 14.85 1.98 -25.58
C ALA A 195 14.08 3.19 -26.18
N ILE A 196 12.85 3.00 -26.66
CA ILE A 196 11.99 4.10 -27.13
C ILE A 196 11.75 5.10 -25.99
N PHE A 197 11.37 4.63 -24.79
CA PHE A 197 11.15 5.53 -23.64
C PHE A 197 12.43 6.31 -23.26
N LYS A 198 13.59 5.67 -23.29
CA LYS A 198 14.87 6.37 -23.08
C LYS A 198 15.13 7.45 -24.15
N LYS A 199 14.87 7.15 -25.43
CA LYS A 199 15.00 8.08 -26.55
C LYS A 199 14.08 9.29 -26.43
N VAL A 200 12.81 9.08 -26.03
CA VAL A 200 11.84 10.18 -25.89
C VAL A 200 12.01 10.97 -24.59
N GLY A 201 12.90 10.52 -23.68
CA GLY A 201 13.17 11.20 -22.42
C GLY A 201 12.00 11.13 -21.43
N PHE A 202 11.32 9.97 -21.34
CA PHE A 202 10.17 9.77 -20.47
C PHE A 202 10.21 8.36 -19.84
N SER A 203 9.69 8.24 -18.63
CA SER A 203 9.54 6.96 -17.93
C SER A 203 8.35 7.00 -16.99
N ALA A 204 8.01 5.89 -16.35
CA ALA A 204 6.99 5.82 -15.31
C ALA A 204 7.30 6.77 -14.13
N LEU A 205 8.58 7.04 -13.84
CA LEU A 205 9.01 7.96 -12.77
C LEU A 205 8.49 9.39 -12.97
N ASN A 206 8.28 9.81 -14.24
CA ASN A 206 7.80 11.15 -14.55
C ASN A 206 6.35 11.43 -14.11
N PHE A 207 5.63 10.44 -13.57
CA PHE A 207 4.33 10.67 -12.92
C PHE A 207 4.44 11.05 -11.44
N THR A 208 5.62 10.90 -10.83
CA THR A 208 5.84 11.22 -9.41
C THR A 208 6.58 12.54 -9.25
N ASP A 209 6.10 13.39 -8.35
CA ASP A 209 6.78 14.65 -8.00
C ASP A 209 8.03 14.35 -7.16
N SER A 210 9.17 14.88 -7.59
CA SER A 210 10.46 14.64 -6.94
C SER A 210 10.56 15.20 -5.52
N ARG A 211 9.76 16.24 -5.19
CA ARG A 211 9.70 16.87 -3.87
C ARG A 211 8.83 16.07 -2.88
N GLY A 212 8.09 15.07 -3.36
CA GLY A 212 7.18 14.27 -2.55
C GLY A 212 7.87 13.61 -1.36
N VAL A 213 7.23 13.70 -0.19
CA VAL A 213 7.70 13.10 1.05
C VAL A 213 6.76 11.96 1.43
N PHE A 214 7.32 10.76 1.57
CA PHE A 214 6.54 9.56 1.83
C PHE A 214 7.14 8.72 2.95
N GLN A 215 6.30 7.93 3.59
CA GLN A 215 6.71 6.87 4.50
C GLN A 215 6.49 5.53 3.79
N TYR A 216 7.59 4.79 3.55
CA TYR A 216 7.55 3.49 2.91
C TYR A 216 7.94 2.39 3.89
N TYR A 217 7.22 1.27 3.81
CA TYR A 217 7.44 0.13 4.69
C TYR A 217 7.49 -1.19 3.89
N ASN A 218 8.51 -2.01 4.16
CA ASN A 218 8.66 -3.32 3.55
C ASN A 218 7.79 -4.36 4.27
N LEU A 219 6.90 -4.97 3.51
CA LEU A 219 5.97 -5.98 4.02
C LEU A 219 6.66 -7.25 4.56
N LYS A 220 7.93 -7.49 4.24
CA LYS A 220 8.69 -8.62 4.81
C LYS A 220 8.80 -8.60 6.33
N TYR A 221 8.69 -7.39 6.95
CA TYR A 221 8.74 -7.22 8.40
C TYR A 221 7.37 -7.25 9.07
N LEU A 222 6.27 -7.24 8.29
CA LEU A 222 4.93 -6.99 8.83
C LEU A 222 4.49 -8.05 9.83
N TYR A 223 4.68 -9.34 9.52
CA TYR A 223 4.28 -10.41 10.42
C TYR A 223 4.98 -10.31 11.78
N ASP A 224 6.30 -10.10 11.78
CA ASP A 224 7.10 -10.02 13.00
C ASP A 224 6.71 -8.79 13.83
N ASN A 225 6.48 -7.64 13.20
CA ASN A 225 6.05 -6.43 13.89
C ASN A 225 4.62 -6.55 14.46
N ILE A 226 3.73 -7.28 13.79
CA ILE A 226 2.42 -7.65 14.35
C ILE A 226 2.59 -8.53 15.59
N GLN A 227 3.53 -9.51 15.59
CA GLN A 227 3.79 -10.32 16.78
C GLN A 227 4.29 -9.46 17.97
N VAL A 228 5.14 -8.46 17.71
CA VAL A 228 5.55 -7.49 18.75
C VAL A 228 4.33 -6.77 19.31
N ALA A 229 3.42 -6.30 18.47
CA ALA A 229 2.20 -5.62 18.90
C ALA A 229 1.29 -6.54 19.75
N ILE A 230 1.07 -7.77 19.32
CA ILE A 230 0.26 -8.75 20.05
C ILE A 230 0.86 -9.05 21.42
N ASN A 231 2.16 -9.34 21.47
CA ASN A 231 2.86 -9.72 22.71
C ASN A 231 2.91 -8.56 23.73
N ASN A 232 2.83 -7.30 23.28
CA ASN A 232 2.78 -6.12 24.12
C ASN A 232 1.37 -5.55 24.29
N ASN A 233 0.33 -6.27 23.87
CA ASN A 233 -1.08 -5.87 23.96
C ASN A 233 -1.38 -4.50 23.33
N VAL A 234 -0.69 -4.16 22.24
CA VAL A 234 -0.92 -2.94 21.47
C VAL A 234 -2.20 -3.09 20.65
N ARG A 235 -3.23 -2.34 20.99
CA ARG A 235 -4.55 -2.43 20.34
C ARG A 235 -4.60 -1.74 18.98
N VAL A 236 -3.89 -0.64 18.82
CA VAL A 236 -3.74 0.08 17.54
C VAL A 236 -2.26 0.35 17.34
N LEU A 237 -1.74 0.05 16.15
CA LEU A 237 -0.35 0.29 15.76
C LEU A 237 -0.31 1.01 14.42
N ASN A 238 0.23 2.21 14.39
CA ASN A 238 0.65 2.85 13.14
C ASN A 238 2.03 2.31 12.74
N ILE A 239 2.13 1.72 11.57
CA ILE A 239 3.42 1.32 11.01
C ILE A 239 4.11 2.58 10.47
N ALA A 240 4.80 3.29 11.36
CA ALA A 240 5.41 4.58 11.08
C ALA A 240 6.92 4.44 10.84
N THR A 241 7.36 4.69 9.62
CA THR A 241 8.78 4.84 9.27
C THR A 241 9.15 6.32 9.19
N GLN A 242 10.42 6.69 9.37
CA GLN A 242 10.81 8.07 9.08
C GLN A 242 10.50 8.43 7.62
N PRO A 243 9.98 9.65 7.38
CA PRO A 243 9.72 10.13 6.03
C PRO A 243 10.98 10.16 5.17
N ILE A 244 10.83 9.83 3.89
CA ILE A 244 11.88 9.93 2.88
C ILE A 244 11.41 10.78 1.72
N VAL A 245 12.34 11.50 1.07
CA VAL A 245 12.07 12.37 -0.07
C VAL A 245 12.35 11.61 -1.37
N ILE A 246 11.51 11.77 -2.38
CA ILE A 246 11.59 11.02 -3.64
C ILE A 246 12.89 11.33 -4.42
N ASP A 247 13.32 12.59 -4.47
CA ASP A 247 14.59 12.94 -5.13
C ASP A 247 15.78 12.25 -4.47
N GLN A 248 15.82 12.22 -3.12
CA GLN A 248 16.86 11.53 -2.37
C GLN A 248 16.79 10.01 -2.58
N LEU A 249 15.59 9.45 -2.63
CA LEU A 249 15.43 8.03 -2.96
C LEU A 249 15.98 7.73 -4.35
N HIS A 250 15.63 8.54 -5.35
CA HIS A 250 16.17 8.37 -6.70
C HIS A 250 17.71 8.43 -6.70
N LYS A 251 18.28 9.41 -6.00
CA LYS A 251 19.75 9.55 -5.89
C LYS A 251 20.42 8.33 -5.23
N VAL A 252 19.80 7.76 -4.20
CA VAL A 252 20.30 6.52 -3.56
C VAL A 252 20.24 5.33 -4.53
N LEU A 253 19.20 5.25 -5.37
CA LEU A 253 19.00 4.15 -6.30
C LEU A 253 19.85 4.24 -7.57
N THR A 254 20.19 5.45 -8.04
CA THR A 254 20.81 5.68 -9.36
C THR A 254 22.15 6.39 -9.29
N GLY A 255 22.44 7.11 -8.22
CA GLY A 255 23.53 8.08 -8.11
C GLY A 255 23.26 9.43 -8.80
N GLU A 256 22.11 9.58 -9.46
CA GLU A 256 21.76 10.76 -10.26
C GLU A 256 20.68 11.62 -9.56
N ASP A 257 20.70 12.93 -9.80
CA ASP A 257 19.67 13.84 -9.34
C ASP A 257 18.36 13.61 -10.11
N PHE A 258 17.21 13.81 -9.44
CA PHE A 258 15.88 13.68 -10.02
C PHE A 258 15.08 14.95 -9.77
N VAL A 259 14.78 15.68 -10.85
CA VAL A 259 13.96 16.90 -10.79
C VAL A 259 12.74 16.69 -11.67
N ASN A 260 11.57 16.57 -11.06
CA ASN A 260 10.28 16.39 -11.73
C ASN A 260 9.18 17.02 -10.87
N GLU A 261 8.79 18.25 -11.18
CA GLU A 261 7.81 19.02 -10.43
C GLU A 261 6.47 19.01 -11.18
N VAL A 262 5.59 18.09 -10.83
CA VAL A 262 4.31 17.87 -11.54
C VAL A 262 3.08 18.11 -10.66
N ALA A 263 3.22 18.13 -9.35
CA ALA A 263 2.12 18.28 -8.42
C ALA A 263 1.87 19.75 -8.05
N LYS A 264 0.61 20.19 -8.11
CA LYS A 264 0.20 21.51 -7.57
C LYS A 264 0.31 21.54 -6.04
N VAL A 265 -0.02 20.44 -5.38
CA VAL A 265 0.16 20.23 -3.94
C VAL A 265 1.08 19.03 -3.80
N VAL A 266 2.26 19.26 -3.26
CA VAL A 266 3.28 18.21 -3.07
C VAL A 266 2.81 17.26 -1.97
N PRO A 267 2.76 15.95 -2.23
CA PRO A 267 2.44 14.96 -1.19
C PRO A 267 3.43 15.04 -0.03
N TYR A 268 2.91 15.04 1.19
CA TYR A 268 3.72 15.06 2.40
C TYR A 268 3.09 14.17 3.46
N TYR A 269 3.77 13.10 3.84
CA TYR A 269 3.37 12.15 4.88
C TYR A 269 4.41 12.09 5.97
N ASP A 270 4.02 12.38 7.21
CA ASP A 270 4.85 12.31 8.41
C ASP A 270 3.99 12.01 9.64
N PHE A 271 3.43 10.80 9.70
CA PHE A 271 2.72 10.32 10.88
C PHE A 271 3.67 9.53 11.80
N ARG A 272 3.24 9.33 13.03
CA ARG A 272 4.04 8.77 14.13
C ARG A 272 3.38 7.51 14.70
N THR A 273 4.15 6.80 15.52
CA THR A 273 3.65 5.80 16.47
C THR A 273 4.14 6.11 17.87
N LYS A 274 3.24 6.07 18.86
CA LYS A 274 3.63 6.18 20.28
C LYS A 274 4.36 4.93 20.77
N HIS A 275 4.35 3.85 19.99
CA HIS A 275 4.93 2.56 20.33
C HIS A 275 6.36 2.36 19.79
N SER A 276 7.02 3.39 19.30
CA SER A 276 8.36 3.31 18.69
C SER A 276 9.40 2.61 19.56
N ARG A 277 9.31 2.73 20.89
CA ARG A 277 10.22 2.05 21.83
C ARG A 277 10.20 0.54 21.77
N LEU A 278 9.06 -0.06 21.38
CA LEU A 278 8.95 -1.51 21.18
C LEU A 278 9.79 -1.98 19.98
N PHE A 279 10.17 -1.06 19.09
CA PHE A 279 10.98 -1.28 17.90
C PHE A 279 12.40 -0.68 18.04
N GLY A 280 12.82 -0.39 19.29
CA GLY A 280 14.17 0.08 19.59
C GLY A 280 14.42 1.57 19.32
N ARG A 281 13.37 2.39 19.19
CA ARG A 281 13.46 3.84 18.90
C ARG A 281 12.57 4.65 19.87
N ASP A 282 12.83 5.94 19.99
CA ASP A 282 12.07 6.85 20.87
C ASP A 282 11.60 8.15 20.19
N ASP A 283 11.77 8.22 18.87
CA ASP A 283 11.48 9.39 18.04
C ASP A 283 10.11 9.34 17.32
N GLY A 284 9.26 8.37 17.68
CA GLY A 284 7.94 8.19 17.08
C GLY A 284 7.94 7.38 15.77
N TYR A 285 9.05 6.74 15.42
CA TYR A 285 9.16 5.88 14.23
C TYR A 285 9.68 4.50 14.58
N MET A 286 9.33 3.51 13.77
CA MET A 286 9.81 2.13 13.87
C MET A 286 11.14 1.91 13.15
N GLN A 287 11.41 2.70 12.11
CA GLN A 287 12.59 2.58 11.25
C GLN A 287 13.11 3.97 10.88
N SER A 288 14.44 4.14 10.79
CA SER A 288 15.07 5.39 10.36
C SER A 288 14.95 5.59 8.83
N ALA A 289 15.09 6.82 8.36
CA ALA A 289 15.16 7.13 6.94
C ALA A 289 16.31 6.39 6.24
N ASP A 290 17.49 6.36 6.84
CA ASP A 290 18.66 5.64 6.31
C ASP A 290 18.38 4.16 6.15
N PHE A 291 17.72 3.53 7.14
CA PHE A 291 17.30 2.14 7.03
C PHE A 291 16.33 1.94 5.86
N VAL A 292 15.33 2.83 5.71
CA VAL A 292 14.33 2.73 4.65
C VAL A 292 14.96 2.89 3.26
N TYR A 293 15.86 3.87 3.09
CA TYR A 293 16.61 4.04 1.83
C TYR A 293 17.43 2.79 1.47
N ASP A 294 18.20 2.25 2.42
CA ASP A 294 19.03 1.07 2.19
C ASP A 294 18.19 -0.19 1.93
N ASP A 295 17.08 -0.38 2.64
CA ASP A 295 16.19 -1.53 2.44
C ASP A 295 15.47 -1.46 1.08
N ILE A 296 15.04 -0.27 0.63
CA ILE A 296 14.46 -0.09 -0.71
C ILE A 296 15.53 -0.38 -1.79
N ARG A 297 16.77 0.11 -1.62
CA ARG A 297 17.87 -0.16 -2.54
C ARG A 297 18.11 -1.67 -2.68
N LYS A 298 18.25 -2.40 -1.58
CA LYS A 298 18.41 -3.86 -1.59
C LYS A 298 17.24 -4.57 -2.26
N PHE A 299 16.01 -4.18 -1.93
CA PHE A 299 14.81 -4.73 -2.54
C PHE A 299 14.78 -4.52 -4.06
N THR A 300 15.17 -3.34 -4.55
CA THR A 300 15.18 -3.06 -5.99
C THR A 300 16.32 -3.80 -6.72
N GLU A 301 17.47 -3.99 -6.08
CA GLU A 301 18.59 -4.79 -6.62
C GLU A 301 18.19 -6.27 -6.80
N GLU A 302 17.37 -6.83 -5.90
CA GLU A 302 16.86 -8.20 -6.01
C GLU A 302 15.80 -8.36 -7.13
N MET A 303 15.13 -7.26 -7.53
CA MET A 303 14.01 -7.27 -8.47
C MET A 303 14.40 -6.91 -9.91
N ILE A 304 15.57 -6.33 -10.16
CA ILE A 304 16.10 -5.91 -11.46
C ILE A 304 17.13 -6.92 -11.98
#